data_8f28a969146bf519ddb4e4b82f3c5620
#
_entry.id   8f28a969146bf519ddb4e4b82f3c5620
#
_cell.length_a   1.000
_cell.length_b   1.000
_cell.length_c   1.000
_cell.angle_alpha   90.00
_cell.angle_beta   90.00
_cell.angle_gamma   90.00
#
_symmetry.space_group_name_H-M   'P 1'
#
loop_
_entity.id
_entity.type
_entity.pdbx_description
1 polymer ?
#
loop_
_entity_poly.entity_id
_entity_poly.type
_entity_poly.pdbx_seq_one_letter_code
_entity_poly.pdbx_strand_id
1 'polypeptide(L)'
;MIGARQALAGTAVALAGLLVPFMAPATAGGSGQVAIARSATRDFTRPAAGKQAGYALFKDVKGIACISMKGMGGMGVHYVNGSLVDGRIGVRHPEALVYRFTVNGHLKLAALEYLVVRKAWRASHPTGRPSLFGHRFNLTPAGNRFGLPAFFSLHAWVWDKNPAGRFTMWNPTVHCPGGI
;
A
#
# COMPACT_ATOMS: atom_id res chain seq x y z
N MET A 1 64.47 -22.85 59.83
CA MET A 1 64.09 -21.63 59.16
C MET A 1 62.93 -21.90 58.23
N ILE A 2 61.78 -21.46 58.64
CA ILE A 2 60.51 -21.78 58.00
C ILE A 2 60.09 -20.59 57.11
N GLY A 3 60.07 -20.80 55.81
CA GLY A 3 59.63 -19.76 54.82
C GLY A 3 58.10 -19.81 54.59
N ALA A 4 57.42 -18.78 54.98
CA ALA A 4 56.01 -18.59 54.74
C ALA A 4 55.70 -18.25 53.28
N ARG A 5 54.86 -19.03 52.59
CA ARG A 5 54.30 -18.70 51.26
C ARG A 5 53.05 -17.91 51.44
N GLN A 6 53.01 -16.68 50.97
CA GLN A 6 51.82 -15.83 50.86
C GLN A 6 51.04 -16.23 49.60
N ALA A 7 49.75 -16.59 49.76
CA ALA A 7 48.80 -16.84 48.70
C ALA A 7 48.14 -15.51 48.31
N LEU A 8 48.29 -15.09 47.06
CA LEU A 8 47.56 -13.98 46.46
C LEU A 8 46.16 -14.45 46.04
N ALA A 9 45.13 -13.94 46.71
CA ALA A 9 43.75 -14.13 46.33
C ALA A 9 43.42 -13.17 45.19
N GLY A 10 43.23 -13.72 43.99
CA GLY A 10 42.74 -12.99 42.83
C GLY A 10 41.22 -12.83 42.87
N THR A 11 40.72 -11.61 42.98
CA THR A 11 39.28 -11.30 42.91
C THR A 11 38.83 -11.27 41.45
N ALA A 12 38.04 -12.25 41.03
CA ALA A 12 37.42 -12.27 39.72
C ALA A 12 36.19 -11.33 39.71
N VAL A 13 36.24 -10.25 38.95
CA VAL A 13 35.08 -9.39 38.68
C VAL A 13 34.28 -10.00 37.55
N ALA A 14 33.09 -10.54 37.86
CA ALA A 14 32.15 -11.01 36.87
C ALA A 14 31.40 -9.80 36.27
N LEU A 15 31.69 -9.46 35.02
CA LEU A 15 30.83 -8.53 34.22
C LEU A 15 29.55 -9.26 33.85
N ALA A 16 28.45 -8.93 34.53
CA ALA A 16 27.11 -9.30 34.10
C ALA A 16 26.71 -8.45 32.90
N GLY A 17 26.86 -8.98 31.70
CA GLY A 17 26.36 -8.37 30.48
C GLY A 17 24.82 -8.35 30.48
N LEU A 18 24.23 -7.17 30.56
CA LEU A 18 22.80 -6.95 30.35
C LEU A 18 22.45 -7.27 28.88
N LEU A 19 21.91 -8.44 28.64
CA LEU A 19 21.25 -8.78 27.35
C LEU A 19 19.96 -7.97 27.24
N VAL A 20 20.04 -6.82 26.53
CA VAL A 20 18.82 -6.10 26.13
C VAL A 20 18.15 -6.92 25.04
N PRO A 21 16.90 -7.40 25.22
CA PRO A 21 16.21 -8.13 24.17
C PRO A 21 15.96 -7.19 22.99
N PHE A 22 16.50 -7.55 21.83
CA PHE A 22 16.20 -6.86 20.56
C PHE A 22 14.74 -7.18 20.21
N MET A 23 13.82 -6.28 20.56
CA MET A 23 12.42 -6.38 20.11
C MET A 23 12.37 -6.08 18.62
N ALA A 24 12.19 -7.11 17.81
CA ALA A 24 11.86 -6.93 16.40
C ALA A 24 10.57 -6.07 16.29
N PRO A 25 10.51 -5.10 15.35
CA PRO A 25 9.30 -4.31 15.18
C PRO A 25 8.14 -5.23 14.86
N ALA A 26 7.10 -5.21 15.70
CA ALA A 26 5.87 -5.94 15.44
C ALA A 26 5.29 -5.48 14.09
N THR A 27 5.10 -6.40 13.16
CA THR A 27 4.39 -6.10 11.91
C THR A 27 2.98 -5.65 12.27
N ALA A 28 2.64 -4.41 11.97
CA ALA A 28 1.31 -3.87 12.25
C ALA A 28 0.26 -4.77 11.58
N GLY A 29 -0.69 -5.29 12.36
CA GLY A 29 -1.84 -6.02 11.82
C GLY A 29 -2.64 -5.15 10.83
N GLY A 30 -3.58 -5.71 10.10
CA GLY A 30 -4.31 -5.01 9.03
C GLY A 30 -4.90 -3.66 9.43
N SER A 31 -5.39 -3.49 10.67
CA SER A 31 -5.89 -2.21 11.20
C SER A 31 -4.77 -1.17 11.38
N GLY A 32 -3.61 -1.59 11.88
CA GLY A 32 -2.46 -0.71 12.01
C GLY A 32 -1.93 -0.24 10.65
N GLN A 33 -1.91 -1.11 9.66
CA GLN A 33 -1.53 -0.75 8.29
C GLN A 33 -2.49 0.27 7.67
N VAL A 34 -3.80 0.16 7.93
CA VAL A 34 -4.80 1.16 7.48
C VAL A 34 -4.52 2.53 8.09
N ALA A 35 -4.21 2.61 9.38
CA ALA A 35 -3.86 3.87 10.02
C ALA A 35 -2.57 4.48 9.42
N ILE A 36 -1.56 3.67 9.14
CA ILE A 36 -0.32 4.09 8.48
C ILE A 36 -0.61 4.64 7.07
N ALA A 37 -1.41 3.93 6.26
CA ALA A 37 -1.78 4.35 4.92
C ALA A 37 -2.54 5.70 4.92
N ARG A 38 -3.51 5.87 5.83
CA ARG A 38 -4.23 7.15 6.03
C ARG A 38 -3.29 8.27 6.43
N SER A 39 -2.41 8.04 7.39
CA SER A 39 -1.43 9.05 7.82
C SER A 39 -0.52 9.48 6.68
N ALA A 40 -0.03 8.54 5.86
CA ALA A 40 0.86 8.82 4.75
C ALA A 40 0.19 9.57 3.58
N THR A 41 -1.15 9.49 3.48
CA THR A 41 -1.91 10.08 2.36
C THR A 41 -2.87 11.19 2.76
N ARG A 42 -2.81 11.65 4.02
CA ARG A 42 -3.73 12.66 4.58
C ARG A 42 -3.75 13.99 3.82
N ASP A 43 -2.63 14.36 3.20
CA ASP A 43 -2.47 15.62 2.50
C ASP A 43 -3.00 15.56 1.05
N PHE A 44 -3.29 14.36 0.54
CA PHE A 44 -3.76 14.12 -0.83
C PHE A 44 -5.29 14.15 -0.96
N THR A 45 -6.00 14.86 -0.09
CA THR A 45 -7.46 14.90 -0.09
C THR A 45 -8.07 15.40 -1.40
N ARG A 46 -7.30 16.20 -2.18
CA ARG A 46 -7.65 16.71 -3.50
C ARG A 46 -6.56 16.39 -4.52
N PRO A 47 -6.90 16.25 -5.82
CA PRO A 47 -5.92 15.90 -6.86
C PRO A 47 -4.74 16.85 -7.00
N ALA A 48 -4.89 18.13 -6.66
CA ALA A 48 -3.82 19.12 -6.78
C ALA A 48 -2.57 18.73 -5.99
N ALA A 49 -2.74 18.32 -4.72
CA ALA A 49 -1.63 17.88 -3.88
C ALA A 49 -1.01 16.58 -4.40
N GLY A 50 -1.84 15.64 -4.87
CA GLY A 50 -1.35 14.41 -5.51
C GLY A 50 -0.50 14.71 -6.76
N LYS A 51 -0.94 15.65 -7.61
CA LYS A 51 -0.17 16.07 -8.80
C LYS A 51 1.20 16.65 -8.42
N GLN A 52 1.26 17.48 -7.39
CA GLN A 52 2.53 18.03 -6.89
C GLN A 52 3.47 16.92 -6.38
N ALA A 53 2.92 15.83 -5.89
CA ALA A 53 3.66 14.65 -5.44
C ALA A 53 3.95 13.63 -6.57
N GLY A 54 3.74 13.99 -7.84
CA GLY A 54 4.06 13.16 -9.00
C GLY A 54 2.96 12.19 -9.46
N TYR A 55 1.74 12.29 -8.89
CA TYR A 55 0.60 11.50 -9.35
C TYR A 55 -0.07 12.18 -10.55
N ALA A 56 -0.27 11.45 -11.63
CA ALA A 56 -0.93 11.92 -12.85
C ALA A 56 -2.26 11.20 -13.10
N LEU A 57 -3.22 11.92 -13.69
CA LEU A 57 -4.50 11.33 -14.10
C LEU A 57 -4.25 10.15 -15.04
N PHE A 58 -4.75 9.00 -14.66
CA PHE A 58 -4.71 7.79 -15.48
C PHE A 58 -6.04 7.63 -16.25
N LYS A 59 -5.92 7.24 -17.51
CA LYS A 59 -7.05 6.89 -18.38
C LYS A 59 -6.80 5.52 -18.99
N ASP A 60 -7.86 4.77 -19.20
CA ASP A 60 -7.78 3.51 -19.95
C ASP A 60 -7.52 3.75 -21.44
N VAL A 61 -7.37 2.67 -22.21
CA VAL A 61 -7.09 2.75 -23.68
C VAL A 61 -8.20 3.43 -24.49
N LYS A 62 -9.39 3.62 -23.89
CA LYS A 62 -10.51 4.37 -24.50
C LYS A 62 -10.58 5.81 -24.02
N GLY A 63 -9.62 6.27 -23.23
CA GLY A 63 -9.60 7.62 -22.65
C GLY A 63 -10.51 7.82 -21.44
N ILE A 64 -11.04 6.74 -20.85
CA ILE A 64 -11.97 6.76 -19.71
C ILE A 64 -11.17 6.84 -18.41
N ALA A 65 -11.43 7.87 -17.59
CA ALA A 65 -10.76 8.08 -16.32
C ALA A 65 -11.53 7.49 -15.13
N CYS A 66 -12.86 7.57 -15.13
CA CYS A 66 -13.71 6.99 -14.09
C CYS A 66 -14.39 5.73 -14.60
N ILE A 67 -14.06 4.60 -14.02
CA ILE A 67 -14.55 3.29 -14.48
C ILE A 67 -15.65 2.83 -13.55
N SER A 68 -16.79 2.45 -14.12
CA SER A 68 -17.91 1.85 -13.41
C SER A 68 -18.34 0.52 -14.04
N MET A 69 -19.03 -0.28 -13.27
CA MET A 69 -19.62 -1.53 -13.71
C MET A 69 -21.08 -1.57 -13.22
N LYS A 70 -22.01 -1.88 -14.14
CA LYS A 70 -23.44 -1.97 -13.83
C LYS A 70 -23.67 -2.95 -12.67
N GLY A 71 -24.38 -2.51 -11.65
CA GLY A 71 -24.71 -3.30 -10.46
C GLY A 71 -23.60 -3.40 -9.40
N MET A 72 -22.36 -2.98 -9.71
CA MET A 72 -21.24 -3.05 -8.78
C MET A 72 -20.74 -1.67 -8.31
N GLY A 73 -21.10 -0.59 -9.03
CA GLY A 73 -20.64 0.76 -8.74
C GLY A 73 -19.36 1.13 -9.46
N GLY A 74 -18.59 2.05 -8.90
CA GLY A 74 -17.36 2.58 -9.51
C GLY A 74 -16.09 2.14 -8.82
N MET A 75 -14.99 2.16 -9.59
CA MET A 75 -13.62 2.07 -9.07
C MET A 75 -13.09 3.45 -8.64
N GLY A 76 -13.68 4.53 -9.18
CA GLY A 76 -13.19 5.89 -9.00
C GLY A 76 -12.23 6.34 -10.10
N VAL A 77 -11.65 7.52 -9.89
CA VAL A 77 -10.69 8.19 -10.78
C VAL A 77 -9.28 7.97 -10.23
N HIS A 78 -8.42 7.32 -10.99
CA HIS A 78 -7.06 6.98 -10.58
C HIS A 78 -6.07 8.06 -10.98
N TYR A 79 -5.24 8.45 -10.03
CA TYR A 79 -4.02 9.23 -10.26
C TYR A 79 -2.83 8.35 -9.91
N VAL A 80 -2.04 7.98 -10.89
CA VAL A 80 -0.93 7.03 -10.76
C VAL A 80 0.41 7.77 -10.70
N ASN A 81 1.27 7.40 -9.76
CA ASN A 81 2.66 7.82 -9.75
C ASN A 81 3.52 6.70 -10.36
N GLY A 82 3.92 6.88 -11.62
CA GLY A 82 4.71 5.88 -12.35
C GLY A 82 6.07 5.59 -11.73
N SER A 83 6.65 6.52 -10.98
CA SER A 83 7.95 6.30 -10.30
C SER A 83 7.86 5.33 -9.13
N LEU A 84 6.66 5.12 -8.58
CA LEU A 84 6.42 4.15 -7.52
C LEU A 84 6.13 2.74 -8.07
N VAL A 85 5.90 2.59 -9.38
CA VAL A 85 5.67 1.28 -10.02
C VAL A 85 7.03 0.61 -10.28
N ASP A 86 7.76 0.33 -9.21
CA ASP A 86 9.16 -0.08 -9.21
C ASP A 86 9.40 -1.57 -8.87
N GLY A 87 8.34 -2.35 -8.73
CA GLY A 87 8.41 -3.77 -8.33
C GLY A 87 8.35 -4.00 -6.82
N ARG A 88 8.22 -2.96 -6.02
CA ARG A 88 8.07 -3.01 -4.56
C ARG A 88 6.65 -2.63 -4.16
N ILE A 89 6.24 -3.03 -2.96
CA ILE A 89 4.96 -2.67 -2.37
C ILE A 89 5.20 -2.14 -0.97
N GLY A 90 4.64 -0.97 -0.67
CA GLY A 90 4.77 -0.35 0.64
C GLY A 90 3.50 0.36 1.11
N VAL A 91 3.08 0.12 2.35
CA VAL A 91 1.86 0.73 2.95
C VAL A 91 1.84 2.26 2.83
N ARG A 92 3.00 2.90 2.93
CA ARG A 92 3.12 4.37 2.93
C ARG A 92 3.16 4.98 1.53
N HIS A 93 3.38 4.17 0.50
CA HIS A 93 3.65 4.61 -0.86
C HIS A 93 2.71 3.90 -1.84
N PRO A 94 1.41 4.23 -1.83
CA PRO A 94 0.47 3.68 -2.80
C PRO A 94 0.86 4.15 -4.21
N GLU A 95 0.85 3.27 -5.17
CA GLU A 95 1.14 3.58 -6.57
C GLU A 95 0.05 4.42 -7.21
N ALA A 96 -1.19 4.35 -6.68
CA ALA A 96 -2.28 5.21 -7.13
C ALA A 96 -3.12 5.76 -5.97
N LEU A 97 -3.54 7.02 -6.15
CA LEU A 97 -4.57 7.70 -5.37
C LEU A 97 -5.89 7.58 -6.12
N VAL A 98 -6.93 7.12 -5.45
CA VAL A 98 -8.25 6.91 -6.06
C VAL A 98 -9.22 7.95 -5.53
N TYR A 99 -9.73 8.77 -6.43
CA TYR A 99 -10.69 9.82 -6.11
C TYR A 99 -12.10 9.44 -6.56
N ARG A 100 -13.09 9.96 -5.87
CA ARG A 100 -14.49 9.90 -6.32
C ARG A 100 -15.07 11.30 -6.50
N PHE A 101 -16.09 11.40 -7.31
CA PHE A 101 -16.87 12.63 -7.41
C PHE A 101 -17.73 12.83 -6.16
N THR A 102 -17.75 14.06 -5.67
CA THR A 102 -18.73 14.53 -4.68
C THR A 102 -20.01 14.95 -5.38
N VAL A 103 -21.07 15.23 -4.63
CA VAL A 103 -22.34 15.73 -5.17
C VAL A 103 -22.18 17.04 -5.96
N ASN A 104 -21.16 17.84 -5.64
CA ASN A 104 -20.85 19.08 -6.34
C ASN A 104 -19.85 18.91 -7.50
N GLY A 105 -19.60 17.67 -7.95
CA GLY A 105 -18.69 17.35 -9.05
C GLY A 105 -17.21 17.48 -8.75
N HIS A 106 -16.79 17.81 -7.51
CA HIS A 106 -15.39 17.86 -7.12
C HIS A 106 -14.83 16.46 -6.84
N LEU A 107 -13.54 16.29 -7.07
CA LEU A 107 -12.83 15.06 -6.72
C LEU A 107 -12.34 15.11 -5.26
N LYS A 108 -12.60 14.02 -4.50
CA LYS A 108 -12.16 13.79 -3.13
C LYS A 108 -11.52 12.42 -3.02
N LEU A 109 -10.40 12.32 -2.30
CA LEU A 109 -9.72 11.04 -2.05
C LEU A 109 -10.66 10.06 -1.34
N ALA A 110 -10.80 8.86 -1.88
CA ALA A 110 -11.69 7.83 -1.40
C ALA A 110 -10.97 6.52 -1.07
N ALA A 111 -10.02 6.12 -1.93
CA ALA A 111 -9.26 4.91 -1.78
C ALA A 111 -7.82 5.10 -2.23
N LEU A 112 -7.02 4.08 -1.97
CA LEU A 112 -5.66 3.91 -2.49
C LEU A 112 -5.64 2.64 -3.33
N GLU A 113 -4.80 2.59 -4.36
CA GLU A 113 -4.50 1.35 -5.05
C GLU A 113 -3.00 1.08 -4.99
N TYR A 114 -2.68 -0.11 -4.57
CA TYR A 114 -1.34 -0.66 -4.57
C TYR A 114 -1.23 -1.57 -5.77
N LEU A 115 -0.24 -1.34 -6.62
CA LEU A 115 -0.06 -2.11 -7.84
C LEU A 115 1.40 -2.38 -8.15
N VAL A 116 1.67 -3.55 -8.71
CA VAL A 116 3.01 -3.92 -9.16
C VAL A 116 2.93 -4.73 -10.45
N VAL A 117 3.77 -4.40 -11.42
CA VAL A 117 3.88 -5.18 -12.65
C VAL A 117 4.33 -6.60 -12.31
N ARG A 118 3.59 -7.62 -12.80
CA ARG A 118 3.86 -9.02 -12.47
C ARG A 118 5.30 -9.44 -12.78
N LYS A 119 5.88 -8.99 -13.89
CA LYS A 119 7.28 -9.30 -14.26
C LYS A 119 8.25 -8.71 -13.23
N ALA A 120 8.04 -7.47 -12.79
CA ALA A 120 8.90 -6.82 -11.81
C ALA A 120 8.81 -7.51 -10.45
N TRP A 121 7.60 -7.84 -9.97
CA TRP A 121 7.40 -8.61 -8.74
C TRP A 121 8.10 -9.98 -8.78
N ARG A 122 7.96 -10.69 -9.90
CA ARG A 122 8.51 -12.05 -10.08
C ARG A 122 10.04 -12.09 -10.13
N ALA A 123 10.70 -10.98 -10.41
CA ALA A 123 12.17 -10.90 -10.40
C ALA A 123 12.75 -11.18 -9.01
N SER A 124 12.06 -10.80 -7.94
CA SER A 124 12.46 -11.05 -6.54
C SER A 124 11.57 -12.05 -5.80
N HIS A 125 10.41 -12.39 -6.36
CA HIS A 125 9.42 -13.32 -5.78
C HIS A 125 8.98 -14.34 -6.84
N PRO A 126 9.75 -15.40 -7.10
CA PRO A 126 9.47 -16.36 -8.17
C PRO A 126 8.10 -17.02 -8.09
N THR A 127 7.57 -17.16 -6.88
CA THR A 127 6.24 -17.73 -6.60
C THR A 127 5.37 -16.74 -5.79
N GLY A 128 4.08 -17.03 -5.64
CA GLY A 128 3.16 -16.27 -4.81
C GLY A 128 2.67 -14.96 -5.45
N ARG A 129 1.82 -14.25 -4.73
CA ARG A 129 1.29 -12.92 -5.04
C ARG A 129 1.64 -11.97 -3.90
N PRO A 130 1.79 -10.68 -4.14
CA PRO A 130 1.93 -9.71 -3.06
C PRO A 130 0.72 -9.73 -2.14
N SER A 131 0.92 -9.31 -0.90
CA SER A 131 -0.14 -9.12 0.08
C SER A 131 0.11 -7.87 0.89
N LEU A 132 -0.97 -7.18 1.27
CA LEU A 132 -0.95 -6.00 2.13
C LEU A 132 -2.25 -5.96 2.94
N PHE A 133 -2.26 -5.40 4.12
CA PHE A 133 -3.42 -5.37 5.03
C PHE A 133 -4.00 -6.76 5.34
N GLY A 134 -3.23 -7.83 5.20
CA GLY A 134 -3.71 -9.20 5.31
C GLY A 134 -4.44 -9.74 4.07
N HIS A 135 -4.49 -8.97 2.97
CA HIS A 135 -5.18 -9.35 1.73
C HIS A 135 -4.20 -9.59 0.58
N ARG A 136 -4.43 -10.66 -0.18
CA ARG A 136 -3.66 -10.97 -1.38
C ARG A 136 -4.13 -10.08 -2.53
N PHE A 137 -3.19 -9.65 -3.35
CA PHE A 137 -3.48 -8.86 -4.55
C PHE A 137 -4.18 -9.68 -5.63
N ASN A 138 -5.08 -9.03 -6.35
CA ASN A 138 -5.70 -9.58 -7.56
C ASN A 138 -4.71 -9.54 -8.73
N LEU A 139 -4.82 -10.53 -9.62
CA LEU A 139 -4.07 -10.52 -10.89
C LEU A 139 -4.95 -9.97 -11.99
N THR A 140 -4.47 -8.94 -12.68
CA THR A 140 -5.01 -8.47 -13.96
C THR A 140 -4.08 -8.96 -15.06
N PRO A 141 -4.55 -9.81 -16.00
CA PRO A 141 -3.71 -10.34 -17.08
C PRO A 141 -3.35 -9.25 -18.10
N ALA A 142 -2.38 -9.51 -18.94
CA ALA A 142 -2.07 -8.66 -20.12
C ALA A 142 -3.26 -8.65 -21.10
N GLY A 143 -3.30 -7.64 -21.99
CA GLY A 143 -4.46 -7.43 -22.88
C GLY A 143 -5.65 -6.79 -22.17
N ASN A 144 -5.43 -6.23 -20.97
CA ASN A 144 -6.45 -5.56 -20.20
C ASN A 144 -6.78 -4.18 -20.76
N ARG A 145 -7.94 -3.64 -20.32
CA ARG A 145 -8.44 -2.32 -20.73
C ARG A 145 -7.51 -1.15 -20.40
N PHE A 146 -6.54 -1.35 -19.50
CA PHE A 146 -5.60 -0.33 -19.08
C PHE A 146 -4.40 -0.19 -20.02
N GLY A 147 -4.22 -1.12 -20.99
CA GLY A 147 -3.06 -1.16 -21.86
C GLY A 147 -1.75 -1.55 -21.14
N LEU A 148 -1.86 -2.08 -19.94
CA LEU A 148 -0.72 -2.42 -19.09
C LEU A 148 -0.31 -3.90 -19.29
N PRO A 149 0.97 -4.23 -19.05
CA PRO A 149 1.38 -5.63 -18.86
C PRO A 149 0.57 -6.27 -17.72
N ALA A 150 0.63 -7.60 -17.59
CA ALA A 150 0.02 -8.26 -16.44
C ALA A 150 0.55 -7.68 -15.12
N PHE A 151 -0.35 -7.34 -14.21
CA PHE A 151 -0.01 -6.73 -12.92
C PHE A 151 -0.84 -7.31 -11.77
N PHE A 152 -0.35 -7.13 -10.55
CA PHE A 152 -1.09 -7.39 -9.33
C PHE A 152 -1.57 -6.07 -8.75
N SER A 153 -2.79 -6.01 -8.23
CA SER A 153 -3.28 -4.82 -7.53
C SER A 153 -4.22 -5.14 -6.37
N LEU A 154 -4.33 -4.18 -5.46
CA LEU A 154 -5.21 -4.20 -4.32
C LEU A 154 -5.79 -2.79 -4.08
N HIS A 155 -7.11 -2.64 -4.23
CA HIS A 155 -7.84 -1.46 -3.77
C HIS A 155 -7.98 -1.46 -2.25
N ALA A 156 -7.79 -0.29 -1.64
CA ALA A 156 -7.94 -0.08 -0.21
C ALA A 156 -8.79 1.17 0.05
N TRP A 157 -10.09 0.99 0.30
CA TRP A 157 -11.05 2.06 0.65
C TRP A 157 -10.80 2.53 2.09
N VAL A 158 -9.72 3.27 2.26
CA VAL A 158 -9.29 3.72 3.59
C VAL A 158 -9.83 5.10 3.95
N TRP A 159 -10.31 5.88 2.97
CA TRP A 159 -10.85 7.21 3.17
C TRP A 159 -12.37 7.25 3.13
N ASP A 160 -13.00 6.48 2.26
CA ASP A 160 -14.45 6.32 2.19
C ASP A 160 -14.86 4.89 2.55
N LYS A 161 -16.07 4.76 3.08
CA LYS A 161 -16.67 3.44 3.35
C LYS A 161 -17.03 2.75 2.03
N ASN A 162 -16.73 1.48 1.94
CA ASN A 162 -17.20 0.61 0.87
C ASN A 162 -18.10 -0.48 1.46
N PRO A 163 -19.41 -0.47 1.20
CA PRO A 163 -20.35 -1.49 1.72
C PRO A 163 -20.03 -2.90 1.22
N ALA A 164 -19.42 -3.02 0.02
CA ALA A 164 -19.02 -4.32 -0.55
C ALA A 164 -17.72 -4.88 0.07
N GLY A 165 -17.03 -4.09 0.93
CA GLY A 165 -15.80 -4.48 1.61
C GLY A 165 -14.65 -3.51 1.33
N ARG A 166 -13.84 -3.25 2.36
CA ARG A 166 -12.74 -2.27 2.32
C ARG A 166 -11.70 -2.57 1.23
N PHE A 167 -11.50 -3.83 0.88
CA PHE A 167 -10.46 -4.27 -0.05
C PHE A 167 -11.02 -4.86 -1.35
N THR A 168 -12.28 -4.56 -1.66
CA THR A 168 -12.88 -4.90 -2.95
C THR A 168 -12.60 -3.80 -3.99
N MET A 169 -12.53 -4.20 -5.25
CA MET A 169 -12.24 -3.29 -6.36
C MET A 169 -13.37 -2.25 -6.57
N TRP A 170 -14.61 -2.68 -6.49
CA TRP A 170 -15.80 -1.87 -6.80
C TRP A 170 -16.45 -1.36 -5.52
N ASN A 171 -16.95 -0.13 -5.59
CA ASN A 171 -17.73 0.47 -4.51
C ASN A 171 -19.10 0.91 -5.04
N PRO A 172 -20.21 0.30 -4.54
CA PRO A 172 -21.54 0.62 -5.03
C PRO A 172 -21.98 2.06 -4.77
N THR A 173 -21.31 2.79 -3.87
CA THR A 173 -21.58 4.21 -3.58
C THR A 173 -20.78 5.17 -4.44
N VAL A 174 -19.90 4.67 -5.31
CA VAL A 174 -19.10 5.50 -6.22
C VAL A 174 -19.76 5.55 -7.58
N HIS A 175 -20.07 6.76 -8.04
CA HIS A 175 -20.67 7.01 -9.33
C HIS A 175 -19.69 7.73 -10.26
N CYS A 176 -19.67 7.32 -11.53
CA CYS A 176 -18.86 7.93 -12.58
C CYS A 176 -19.77 8.73 -13.51
N PRO A 177 -19.80 10.06 -13.46
CA PRO A 177 -20.60 10.87 -14.39
C PRO A 177 -20.12 10.63 -15.83
N GLY A 178 -21.02 10.19 -16.71
CA GLY A 178 -20.71 9.92 -18.12
C GLY A 178 -19.76 8.76 -18.37
N GLY A 179 -19.44 7.95 -17.35
CA GLY A 179 -18.58 6.79 -17.45
C GLY A 179 -19.37 5.50 -17.67
N ILE A 180 -18.94 4.73 -18.66
CA ILE A 180 -19.33 3.35 -18.88
C ILE A 180 -18.12 2.47 -18.62
#